data_4e96f84672ba43fa20807231ca1948ad
#
_entry.id   4e96f84672ba43fa20807231ca1948ad
#
_cell.length_a   1.000
_cell.length_b   1.000
_cell.length_c   1.000
_cell.angle_alpha   90.00
_cell.angle_beta   90.00
_cell.angle_gamma   90.00
#
_symmetry.space_group_name_H-M   'P 1'
#
loop_
_entity.id
_entity.type
_entity.pdbx_description
1 polymer ?
#
loop_
_entity_poly.entity_id
_entity_poly.type
_entity_poly.pdbx_seq_one_letter_code
_entity_poly.pdbx_strand_id
1 'polypeptide(L)'
;MLFIDARNYYTVVDRTLNEWSEWQMKNLNAIVWLYRGEVEKYHALLAEYHTVLGDQPFADTVSAMKQEIKALREEAKEAVASAAKKDKKKTQAEYDDRITEKEEVLTVAKDAEWLYEKFGEGTYQDVPGLCKIASRAEIREKGWSLTPGAYVGVAPVKDDGVDFEERMTEIHKELLSLQAESNELMDTISENLKEIGL
;
A
#
# COMPACT_ATOMS: atom_id res chain seq x y z
N MET A 1 -27.37 11.41 -7.79
CA MET A 1 -26.29 11.03 -8.74
C MET A 1 -25.07 10.65 -7.93
N LEU A 2 -24.44 9.53 -8.23
CA LEU A 2 -23.20 9.12 -7.56
C LEU A 2 -22.00 9.82 -8.22
N PHE A 3 -21.12 10.40 -7.41
CA PHE A 3 -19.82 10.91 -7.80
C PHE A 3 -18.75 10.05 -7.13
N ILE A 4 -17.73 9.62 -7.88
CA ILE A 4 -16.57 8.90 -7.39
C ILE A 4 -15.32 9.63 -7.84
N ASP A 5 -14.41 9.89 -6.91
CA ASP A 5 -13.10 10.48 -7.16
C ASP A 5 -12.00 9.43 -6.86
N ALA A 6 -11.51 8.80 -7.89
CA ALA A 6 -10.50 7.74 -7.78
C ALA A 6 -9.06 8.26 -7.98
N ARG A 7 -8.84 9.59 -7.96
CA ARG A 7 -7.51 10.19 -8.22
C ARG A 7 -6.42 9.74 -7.25
N ASN A 8 -6.80 9.30 -6.05
CA ASN A 8 -5.88 8.84 -5.01
C ASN A 8 -5.96 7.34 -4.77
N TYR A 9 -6.64 6.59 -5.65
CA TYR A 9 -6.81 5.15 -5.56
C TYR A 9 -6.33 4.50 -6.85
N TYR A 10 -5.04 4.19 -6.92
CA TYR A 10 -4.36 3.59 -8.07
C TYR A 10 -3.07 2.90 -7.61
N THR A 11 -2.48 2.11 -8.50
CA THR A 11 -1.15 1.52 -8.34
C THR A 11 -0.16 2.28 -9.21
N VAL A 12 0.96 2.70 -8.64
CA VAL A 12 2.08 3.30 -9.38
C VAL A 12 2.87 2.17 -10.04
N VAL A 13 2.82 2.10 -11.35
CA VAL A 13 3.57 1.10 -12.14
C VAL A 13 4.95 1.64 -12.48
N ASP A 14 5.03 2.92 -12.87
CA ASP A 14 6.27 3.61 -13.20
C ASP A 14 6.14 5.09 -12.81
N ARG A 15 7.25 5.82 -12.89
CA ARG A 15 7.33 7.25 -12.54
C ARG A 15 6.24 8.10 -13.18
N THR A 16 5.74 7.72 -14.36
CA THR A 16 4.76 8.46 -15.14
C THR A 16 3.47 7.67 -15.41
N LEU A 17 3.40 6.42 -14.98
CA LEU A 17 2.29 5.53 -15.26
C LEU A 17 1.62 5.06 -13.99
N ASN A 18 0.35 5.42 -13.85
CA ASN A 18 -0.54 4.92 -12.81
C ASN A 18 -1.62 4.06 -13.46
N GLU A 19 -1.87 2.89 -12.90
CA GLU A 19 -2.88 1.96 -13.38
C GLU A 19 -3.78 1.50 -12.24
N TRP A 20 -4.95 0.99 -12.59
CA TRP A 20 -5.80 0.27 -11.64
C TRP A 20 -5.57 -1.23 -11.79
N SER A 21 -5.30 -1.89 -10.68
CA SER A 21 -5.31 -3.35 -10.63
C SER A 21 -6.73 -3.88 -10.88
N GLU A 22 -6.85 -5.16 -11.22
CA GLU A 22 -8.15 -5.81 -11.34
C GLU A 22 -8.98 -5.68 -10.06
N TRP A 23 -8.35 -5.84 -8.89
CA TRP A 23 -8.99 -5.71 -7.59
C TRP A 23 -9.45 -4.27 -7.30
N GLN A 24 -8.65 -3.28 -7.66
CA GLN A 24 -9.03 -1.88 -7.53
C GLN A 24 -10.23 -1.54 -8.43
N MET A 25 -10.28 -2.07 -9.65
CA MET A 25 -11.44 -1.91 -10.54
C MET A 25 -12.69 -2.60 -9.99
N LYS A 26 -12.56 -3.79 -9.40
CA LYS A 26 -13.66 -4.48 -8.71
C LYS A 26 -14.16 -3.65 -7.53
N ASN A 27 -13.28 -3.04 -6.75
CA ASN A 27 -13.64 -2.18 -5.62
C ASN A 27 -14.39 -0.91 -6.07
N LEU A 28 -13.96 -0.27 -7.14
CA LEU A 28 -14.71 0.88 -7.70
C LEU A 28 -16.10 0.45 -8.19
N ASN A 29 -16.22 -0.73 -8.82
CA ASN A 29 -17.51 -1.28 -9.21
C ASN A 29 -18.39 -1.61 -7.99
N ALA A 30 -17.79 -2.09 -6.89
CA ALA A 30 -18.51 -2.38 -5.65
C ALA A 30 -19.23 -1.14 -5.09
N ILE A 31 -18.61 0.04 -5.16
CA ILE A 31 -19.26 1.31 -4.77
C ILE A 31 -20.52 1.56 -5.62
N VAL A 32 -20.44 1.28 -6.93
CA VAL A 32 -21.59 1.44 -7.84
C VAL A 32 -22.70 0.42 -7.53
N TRP A 33 -22.34 -0.83 -7.20
CA TRP A 33 -23.31 -1.85 -6.82
C TRP A 33 -24.04 -1.47 -5.53
N LEU A 34 -23.30 -1.02 -4.53
CA LEU A 34 -23.90 -0.56 -3.27
C LEU A 34 -24.84 0.64 -3.49
N TYR A 35 -24.44 1.61 -4.32
CA TYR A 35 -25.31 2.72 -4.70
C TYR A 35 -26.59 2.28 -5.39
N ARG A 36 -26.56 1.18 -6.15
CA ARG A 36 -27.72 0.62 -6.86
C ARG A 36 -28.54 -0.35 -5.99
N GLY A 37 -28.08 -0.65 -4.78
CA GLY A 37 -28.71 -1.67 -3.92
C GLY A 37 -28.43 -3.12 -4.33
N GLU A 38 -27.42 -3.35 -5.19
CA GLU A 38 -27.00 -4.67 -5.66
C GLU A 38 -26.02 -5.33 -4.65
N VAL A 39 -26.46 -5.46 -3.39
CA VAL A 39 -25.61 -5.89 -2.26
C VAL A 39 -25.09 -7.32 -2.45
N GLU A 40 -25.83 -8.18 -3.13
CA GLU A 40 -25.40 -9.56 -3.43
C GLU A 40 -24.08 -9.60 -4.24
N LYS A 41 -23.90 -8.65 -5.17
CA LYS A 41 -22.64 -8.55 -5.94
C LYS A 41 -21.46 -8.11 -5.08
N TYR A 42 -21.72 -7.24 -4.11
CA TYR A 42 -20.74 -6.84 -3.12
C TYR A 42 -20.30 -8.03 -2.25
N HIS A 43 -21.26 -8.81 -1.74
CA HIS A 43 -20.96 -10.01 -0.96
C HIS A 43 -20.22 -11.07 -1.79
N ALA A 44 -20.56 -11.22 -3.08
CA ALA A 44 -19.80 -12.10 -3.97
C ALA A 44 -18.35 -11.68 -4.11
N LEU A 45 -18.06 -10.36 -4.19
CA LEU A 45 -16.70 -9.86 -4.21
C LEU A 45 -15.97 -10.11 -2.88
N LEU A 46 -16.63 -9.94 -1.72
CA LEU A 46 -16.03 -10.30 -0.42
C LEU A 46 -15.71 -11.80 -0.35
N ALA A 47 -16.59 -12.65 -0.83
CA ALA A 47 -16.33 -14.09 -0.89
C ALA A 47 -15.15 -14.44 -1.83
N GLU A 48 -14.99 -13.70 -2.94
CA GLU A 48 -13.83 -13.84 -3.83
C GLU A 48 -12.53 -13.46 -3.09
N TYR A 49 -12.53 -12.38 -2.30
CA TYR A 49 -11.41 -12.00 -1.45
C TYR A 49 -11.08 -13.10 -0.42
N HIS A 50 -12.09 -13.64 0.27
CA HIS A 50 -11.89 -14.75 1.21
C HIS A 50 -11.37 -16.02 0.56
N THR A 51 -11.72 -16.29 -0.69
CA THR A 51 -11.15 -17.41 -1.44
C THR A 51 -9.64 -17.28 -1.62
N VAL A 52 -9.14 -16.05 -1.80
CA VAL A 52 -7.70 -15.77 -2.00
C VAL A 52 -6.95 -15.62 -0.68
N LEU A 53 -7.57 -14.99 0.31
CA LEU A 53 -6.92 -14.54 1.55
C LEU A 53 -7.20 -15.42 2.76
N GLY A 54 -8.22 -16.30 2.69
CA GLY A 54 -8.74 -17.05 3.83
C GLY A 54 -9.80 -16.29 4.62
N ASP A 55 -10.38 -16.96 5.63
CA ASP A 55 -11.56 -16.48 6.37
C ASP A 55 -11.23 -15.53 7.54
N GLN A 56 -9.98 -15.09 7.66
CA GLN A 56 -9.58 -14.15 8.70
C GLN A 56 -10.04 -12.72 8.37
N PRO A 57 -10.24 -11.83 9.38
CA PRO A 57 -10.48 -10.43 9.14
C PRO A 57 -9.37 -9.81 8.28
N PHE A 58 -9.73 -8.97 7.31
CA PHE A 58 -8.75 -8.41 6.36
C PHE A 58 -7.64 -7.60 7.03
N ALA A 59 -7.96 -6.85 8.09
CA ALA A 59 -6.96 -6.08 8.85
C ALA A 59 -5.92 -6.99 9.53
N ASP A 60 -6.38 -8.12 10.10
CA ASP A 60 -5.50 -9.11 10.73
C ASP A 60 -4.63 -9.80 9.67
N THR A 61 -5.21 -10.14 8.52
CA THR A 61 -4.51 -10.70 7.37
C THR A 61 -3.40 -9.76 6.89
N VAL A 62 -3.70 -8.47 6.71
CA VAL A 62 -2.70 -7.46 6.30
C VAL A 62 -1.58 -7.34 7.33
N SER A 63 -1.92 -7.35 8.63
CA SER A 63 -0.94 -7.25 9.70
C SER A 63 -0.03 -8.48 9.77
N ALA A 64 -0.61 -9.68 9.68
CA ALA A 64 0.13 -10.94 9.65
C ALA A 64 1.08 -11.02 8.44
N MET A 65 0.60 -10.68 7.24
CA MET A 65 1.40 -10.70 6.02
C MET A 65 2.56 -9.72 6.05
N LYS A 66 2.37 -8.52 6.62
CA LYS A 66 3.47 -7.55 6.81
C LYS A 66 4.56 -8.11 7.72
N GLN A 67 4.18 -8.82 8.79
CA GLN A 67 5.13 -9.47 9.69
C GLN A 67 5.87 -10.63 9.01
N GLU A 68 5.16 -11.46 8.26
CA GLU A 68 5.77 -12.56 7.48
C GLU A 68 6.79 -12.03 6.46
N ILE A 69 6.44 -11.00 5.69
CA ILE A 69 7.34 -10.40 4.71
C ILE A 69 8.58 -9.83 5.40
N LYS A 70 8.40 -9.16 6.56
CA LYS A 70 9.51 -8.65 7.33
C LYS A 70 10.44 -9.78 7.81
N ALA A 71 9.88 -10.85 8.36
CA ALA A 71 10.66 -12.02 8.79
C ALA A 71 11.38 -12.66 7.61
N LEU A 72 10.73 -12.83 6.47
CA LEU A 72 11.32 -13.39 5.26
C LEU A 72 12.47 -12.54 4.70
N ARG A 73 12.39 -11.22 4.82
CA ARG A 73 13.50 -10.33 4.44
C ARG A 73 14.70 -10.45 5.36
N GLU A 74 14.51 -10.64 6.67
CA GLU A 74 15.60 -10.88 7.60
C GLU A 74 16.23 -12.26 7.37
N GLU A 75 15.41 -13.30 7.16
CA GLU A 75 15.87 -14.64 6.78
C GLU A 75 16.70 -14.62 5.49
N ALA A 76 16.26 -13.85 4.49
CA ALA A 76 16.99 -13.66 3.22
C ALA A 76 18.39 -13.08 3.45
N LYS A 77 18.50 -12.04 4.29
CA LYS A 77 19.80 -11.42 4.62
C LYS A 77 20.76 -12.41 5.25
N GLU A 78 20.28 -13.20 6.23
CA GLU A 78 21.09 -14.21 6.91
C GLU A 78 21.50 -15.35 5.96
N ALA A 79 20.57 -15.84 5.15
CA ALA A 79 20.83 -16.89 4.16
C ALA A 79 21.87 -16.45 3.12
N VAL A 80 21.73 -15.23 2.59
CA VAL A 80 22.70 -14.67 1.62
C VAL A 80 24.05 -14.41 2.27
N ALA A 81 24.10 -13.96 3.52
CA ALA A 81 25.34 -13.75 4.25
C ALA A 81 26.11 -15.06 4.44
N SER A 82 25.42 -16.16 4.79
CA SER A 82 25.99 -17.48 5.03
C SER A 82 26.28 -18.30 3.76
N ALA A 83 25.68 -17.94 2.63
CA ALA A 83 25.85 -18.66 1.36
C ALA A 83 27.28 -18.54 0.79
N ALA A 84 27.73 -19.59 0.10
CA ALA A 84 29.00 -19.56 -0.63
C ALA A 84 28.97 -18.48 -1.73
N LYS A 85 30.10 -17.85 -2.00
CA LYS A 85 30.21 -16.68 -2.92
C LYS A 85 29.56 -16.92 -4.29
N LYS A 86 29.63 -18.16 -4.81
CA LYS A 86 29.04 -18.55 -6.11
C LYS A 86 27.51 -18.71 -6.06
N ASP A 87 26.95 -19.00 -4.87
CA ASP A 87 25.54 -19.32 -4.71
C ASP A 87 24.72 -18.13 -4.20
N LYS A 88 25.39 -17.06 -3.70
CA LYS A 88 24.73 -15.86 -3.15
C LYS A 88 23.65 -15.29 -4.06
N LYS A 89 23.97 -15.14 -5.36
CA LYS A 89 23.07 -14.57 -6.34
C LYS A 89 21.82 -15.45 -6.56
N LYS A 90 22.00 -16.76 -6.53
CA LYS A 90 20.88 -17.72 -6.67
C LYS A 90 20.00 -17.69 -5.43
N THR A 91 20.60 -17.74 -4.25
CA THR A 91 19.88 -17.65 -2.97
C THR A 91 19.09 -16.34 -2.88
N GLN A 92 19.70 -15.20 -3.26
CA GLN A 92 19.00 -13.91 -3.28
C GLN A 92 17.78 -13.95 -4.20
N ALA A 93 17.92 -14.46 -5.43
CA ALA A 93 16.81 -14.53 -6.38
C ALA A 93 15.65 -15.41 -5.87
N GLU A 94 15.96 -16.55 -5.25
CA GLU A 94 14.93 -17.43 -4.67
C GLU A 94 14.13 -16.75 -3.54
N TYR A 95 14.79 -15.94 -2.72
CA TYR A 95 14.09 -15.15 -1.70
C TYR A 95 13.33 -13.96 -2.29
N ASP A 96 13.89 -13.27 -3.28
CA ASP A 96 13.24 -12.16 -3.96
C ASP A 96 11.94 -12.62 -4.62
N ASP A 97 11.93 -13.78 -5.29
CA ASP A 97 10.72 -14.37 -5.87
C ASP A 97 9.65 -14.64 -4.80
N ARG A 98 10.03 -15.28 -3.68
CA ARG A 98 9.12 -15.56 -2.55
C ARG A 98 8.57 -14.28 -1.91
N ILE A 99 9.39 -13.26 -1.78
CA ILE A 99 8.98 -11.95 -1.25
C ILE A 99 7.99 -11.30 -2.20
N THR A 100 8.27 -11.32 -3.50
CA THR A 100 7.40 -10.75 -4.53
C THR A 100 6.02 -11.41 -4.54
N GLU A 101 5.94 -12.75 -4.49
CA GLU A 101 4.67 -13.47 -4.39
C GLU A 101 3.87 -13.05 -3.14
N LYS A 102 4.53 -12.91 -2.00
CA LYS A 102 3.89 -12.46 -0.76
C LYS A 102 3.43 -11.00 -0.83
N GLU A 103 4.18 -10.13 -1.49
CA GLU A 103 3.83 -8.71 -1.70
C GLU A 103 2.63 -8.54 -2.64
N GLU A 104 2.50 -9.39 -3.66
CA GLU A 104 1.33 -9.43 -4.53
C GLU A 104 0.07 -9.77 -3.72
N VAL A 105 0.11 -10.82 -2.91
CA VAL A 105 -1.02 -11.20 -2.05
C VAL A 105 -1.30 -10.12 -1.00
N LEU A 106 -0.28 -9.49 -0.42
CA LEU A 106 -0.45 -8.36 0.50
C LEU A 106 -1.16 -7.18 -0.18
N THR A 107 -0.90 -6.95 -1.46
CA THR A 107 -1.60 -5.90 -2.22
C THR A 107 -3.09 -6.20 -2.34
N VAL A 108 -3.45 -7.45 -2.64
CA VAL A 108 -4.86 -7.90 -2.66
C VAL A 108 -5.50 -7.75 -1.27
N ALA A 109 -4.79 -8.12 -0.20
CA ALA A 109 -5.29 -7.98 1.17
C ALA A 109 -5.54 -6.51 1.55
N LYS A 110 -4.67 -5.60 1.14
CA LYS A 110 -4.86 -4.15 1.35
C LYS A 110 -6.06 -3.60 0.58
N ASP A 111 -6.30 -4.07 -0.65
CA ASP A 111 -7.47 -3.67 -1.43
C ASP A 111 -8.78 -4.18 -0.80
N ALA A 112 -8.76 -5.39 -0.22
CA ALA A 112 -9.90 -5.94 0.54
C ALA A 112 -10.15 -5.16 1.84
N GLU A 113 -9.10 -4.89 2.63
CA GLU A 113 -9.16 -4.09 3.86
C GLU A 113 -9.71 -2.69 3.55
N TRP A 114 -9.21 -2.03 2.49
CA TRP A 114 -9.64 -0.71 2.06
C TRP A 114 -11.14 -0.67 1.73
N LEU A 115 -11.66 -1.68 1.03
CA LEU A 115 -13.09 -1.76 0.68
C LEU A 115 -13.93 -1.99 1.93
N TYR A 116 -13.53 -2.96 2.75
CA TYR A 116 -14.28 -3.34 3.96
C TYR A 116 -14.27 -2.24 5.04
N GLU A 117 -13.15 -1.53 5.23
CA GLU A 117 -13.04 -0.37 6.13
C GLU A 117 -14.09 0.69 5.81
N LYS A 118 -14.44 0.87 4.52
CA LYS A 118 -15.35 1.93 4.07
C LYS A 118 -16.81 1.51 4.04
N PHE A 119 -17.10 0.26 3.72
CA PHE A 119 -18.47 -0.18 3.45
C PHE A 119 -18.90 -1.39 4.30
N GLY A 120 -18.00 -1.96 5.11
CA GLY A 120 -18.29 -3.07 6.01
C GLY A 120 -19.03 -4.22 5.32
N GLU A 121 -20.16 -4.62 5.87
CA GLU A 121 -21.00 -5.69 5.35
C GLU A 121 -21.84 -5.30 4.12
N GLY A 122 -21.54 -4.19 3.46
CA GLY A 122 -22.22 -3.80 2.22
C GLY A 122 -23.27 -2.71 2.38
N THR A 123 -23.05 -1.79 3.29
CA THR A 123 -23.87 -0.60 3.42
C THR A 123 -23.23 0.59 2.71
N TYR A 124 -23.93 1.16 1.72
CA TYR A 124 -23.46 2.39 1.09
C TYR A 124 -23.45 3.54 2.09
N GLN A 125 -22.36 4.28 2.09
CA GLN A 125 -22.25 5.57 2.77
C GLN A 125 -21.37 6.53 1.96
N ASP A 126 -21.61 7.82 2.13
CA ASP A 126 -20.73 8.84 1.56
C ASP A 126 -19.37 8.78 2.25
N VAL A 127 -18.30 8.70 1.47
CA VAL A 127 -16.93 8.63 1.98
C VAL A 127 -16.17 9.89 1.52
N PRO A 128 -15.80 10.79 2.45
CA PRO A 128 -15.08 12.00 2.11
C PRO A 128 -13.80 11.71 1.32
N GLY A 129 -13.61 12.46 0.23
CA GLY A 129 -12.47 12.27 -0.67
C GLY A 129 -12.58 11.10 -1.64
N LEU A 130 -13.64 10.26 -1.56
CA LEU A 130 -13.81 9.09 -2.43
C LEU A 130 -15.15 9.11 -3.17
N CYS A 131 -16.27 9.09 -2.46
CA CYS A 131 -17.58 9.01 -3.11
C CYS A 131 -18.66 9.75 -2.34
N LYS A 132 -19.63 10.30 -3.09
CA LYS A 132 -20.79 10.98 -2.54
C LYS A 132 -22.00 10.89 -3.47
N ILE A 133 -23.18 10.75 -2.86
CA ILE A 133 -24.45 10.92 -3.58
C ILE A 133 -24.85 12.39 -3.49
N ALA A 134 -24.96 13.04 -4.63
CA ALA A 134 -25.47 14.40 -4.71
C ALA A 134 -26.88 14.46 -5.31
N SER A 135 -27.70 15.33 -4.73
CA SER A 135 -29.02 15.63 -5.24
C SER A 135 -28.96 16.54 -6.47
N ARG A 136 -30.07 16.59 -7.22
CA ARG A 136 -30.15 17.51 -8.37
C ARG A 136 -30.10 19.00 -7.93
N ALA A 137 -30.54 19.31 -6.71
CA ALA A 137 -30.48 20.65 -6.14
C ALA A 137 -29.02 21.06 -5.87
N GLU A 138 -28.22 20.18 -5.23
CA GLU A 138 -26.78 20.42 -5.01
C GLU A 138 -26.02 20.61 -6.33
N ILE A 139 -26.35 19.82 -7.36
CA ILE A 139 -25.72 19.98 -8.69
C ILE A 139 -26.06 21.34 -9.30
N ARG A 140 -27.29 21.79 -9.12
CA ARG A 140 -27.70 23.14 -9.59
C ARG A 140 -26.95 24.25 -8.84
N GLU A 141 -26.84 24.17 -7.52
CA GLU A 141 -26.13 25.14 -6.68
C GLU A 141 -24.66 25.26 -7.09
N LYS A 142 -24.05 24.14 -7.52
CA LYS A 142 -22.67 24.10 -8.04
C LYS A 142 -22.57 24.44 -9.54
N GLY A 143 -23.57 25.15 -10.10
CA GLY A 143 -23.55 25.59 -11.50
C GLY A 143 -23.54 24.47 -12.53
N TRP A 144 -24.17 23.33 -12.21
CA TRP A 144 -24.22 22.13 -13.04
C TRP A 144 -22.83 21.48 -13.31
N SER A 145 -21.82 21.81 -12.50
CA SER A 145 -20.53 21.16 -12.60
C SER A 145 -20.68 19.65 -12.27
N LEU A 146 -20.00 18.81 -13.02
CA LEU A 146 -19.96 17.35 -12.80
C LEU A 146 -18.57 16.87 -12.35
N THR A 147 -17.71 17.78 -11.90
CA THR A 147 -16.37 17.44 -11.39
C THR A 147 -16.48 16.74 -10.04
N PRO A 148 -16.09 15.45 -9.90
CA PRO A 148 -16.28 14.68 -8.68
C PRO A 148 -15.69 15.33 -7.43
N GLY A 149 -14.48 15.88 -7.51
CA GLY A 149 -13.80 16.52 -6.38
C GLY A 149 -14.58 17.71 -5.76
N ALA A 150 -15.52 18.32 -6.51
CA ALA A 150 -16.39 19.37 -5.98
C ALA A 150 -17.47 18.84 -5.02
N TYR A 151 -17.73 17.53 -5.03
CA TYR A 151 -18.78 16.88 -4.25
C TYR A 151 -18.23 16.04 -3.11
N VAL A 152 -17.19 15.25 -3.36
CA VAL A 152 -16.66 14.27 -2.38
C VAL A 152 -15.89 14.92 -1.23
N GLY A 153 -15.52 16.21 -1.37
CA GLY A 153 -14.71 16.90 -0.35
C GLY A 153 -13.27 16.39 -0.29
N VAL A 154 -12.65 16.58 0.86
CA VAL A 154 -11.27 16.16 1.13
C VAL A 154 -11.31 15.02 2.15
N ALA A 155 -10.55 13.96 1.90
CA ALA A 155 -10.38 12.90 2.87
C ALA A 155 -9.75 13.47 4.15
N PRO A 156 -10.24 13.09 5.35
CA PRO A 156 -9.57 13.46 6.58
C PRO A 156 -8.15 12.89 6.55
N VAL A 157 -7.18 13.72 6.91
CA VAL A 157 -5.81 13.24 7.12
C VAL A 157 -5.84 12.31 8.32
N LYS A 158 -5.49 11.05 8.13
CA LYS A 158 -5.28 10.14 9.27
C LYS A 158 -4.09 10.72 10.04
N ASP A 159 -4.33 11.11 11.28
CA ASP A 159 -3.24 11.36 12.22
C ASP A 159 -2.61 9.99 12.49
N ASP A 160 -1.38 9.81 12.07
CA ASP A 160 -0.63 8.56 12.27
C ASP A 160 -0.19 8.41 13.73
N GLY A 161 -0.53 9.39 14.59
CA GLY A 161 -0.19 9.41 16.02
C GLY A 161 1.30 9.50 16.27
N VAL A 162 2.09 9.73 15.24
CA VAL A 162 3.54 9.89 15.35
C VAL A 162 3.83 11.34 15.69
N ASP A 163 4.38 11.59 16.87
CA ASP A 163 4.87 12.90 17.20
C ASP A 163 5.97 13.30 16.21
N PHE A 164 5.76 14.42 15.53
CA PHE A 164 6.69 14.91 14.52
C PHE A 164 8.10 15.15 15.11
N GLU A 165 8.19 15.65 16.35
CA GLU A 165 9.47 15.90 17.02
C GLU A 165 10.19 14.58 17.34
N GLU A 166 9.43 13.57 17.80
CA GLU A 166 9.96 12.24 18.11
C GLU A 166 10.48 11.56 16.84
N ARG A 167 9.69 11.61 15.75
CA ARG A 167 10.09 11.06 14.45
C ARG A 167 11.28 11.76 13.85
N MET A 168 11.36 13.08 13.92
CA MET A 168 12.52 13.86 13.47
C MET A 168 13.76 13.53 14.26
N THR A 169 13.62 13.29 15.56
CA THR A 169 14.73 12.87 16.43
C THR A 169 15.27 11.50 16.03
N GLU A 170 14.39 10.54 15.74
CA GLU A 170 14.77 9.20 15.24
C GLU A 170 15.51 9.29 13.90
N ILE A 171 14.95 10.03 12.93
CA ILE A 171 15.56 10.23 11.61
C ILE A 171 16.94 10.89 11.76
N HIS A 172 17.07 11.86 12.64
CA HIS A 172 18.36 12.52 12.89
C HIS A 172 19.39 11.54 13.48
N LYS A 173 19.01 10.69 14.42
CA LYS A 173 19.89 9.64 14.98
C LYS A 173 20.33 8.64 13.90
N GLU A 174 19.40 8.19 13.07
CA GLU A 174 19.68 7.27 11.98
C GLU A 174 20.65 7.91 10.97
N LEU A 175 20.45 9.17 10.64
CA LEU A 175 21.32 9.92 9.73
C LEU A 175 22.74 10.06 10.27
N LEU A 176 22.90 10.34 11.56
CA LEU A 176 24.22 10.38 12.21
C LEU A 176 24.90 9.00 12.22
N SER A 177 24.15 7.92 12.43
CA SER A 177 24.67 6.55 12.36
C SER A 177 25.16 6.20 10.96
N LEU A 178 24.37 6.50 9.94
CA LEU A 178 24.74 6.28 8.53
C LEU A 178 25.94 7.14 8.11
N GLN A 179 26.06 8.37 8.63
CA GLN A 179 27.21 9.22 8.39
C GLN A 179 28.49 8.61 8.99
N ALA A 180 28.41 8.05 10.20
CA ALA A 180 29.56 7.40 10.85
C ALA A 180 30.00 6.17 10.03
N GLU A 181 29.07 5.31 9.63
CA GLU A 181 29.34 4.14 8.79
C GLU A 181 29.94 4.52 7.44
N SER A 182 29.44 5.58 6.82
CA SER A 182 30.00 6.12 5.56
C SER A 182 31.45 6.57 5.73
N ASN A 183 31.77 7.19 6.85
CA ASN A 183 33.14 7.64 7.13
C ASN A 183 34.09 6.45 7.33
N GLU A 184 33.69 5.41 8.10
CA GLU A 184 34.48 4.19 8.26
C GLU A 184 34.74 3.47 6.93
N LEU A 185 33.71 3.38 6.07
CA LEU A 185 33.87 2.80 4.73
C LEU A 185 34.83 3.62 3.87
N MET A 186 34.79 4.95 3.95
CA MET A 186 35.70 5.82 3.21
C MET A 186 37.13 5.66 3.71
N ASP A 187 37.36 5.56 5.01
CA ASP A 187 38.65 5.29 5.61
C ASP A 187 39.23 3.95 5.13
N THR A 188 38.40 2.91 5.16
CA THR A 188 38.75 1.55 4.66
C THR A 188 39.13 1.58 3.17
N ILE A 189 38.38 2.31 2.34
CA ILE A 189 38.69 2.48 0.92
C ILE A 189 40.02 3.19 0.76
N SER A 190 40.25 4.24 1.55
CA SER A 190 41.51 5.03 1.50
C SER A 190 42.74 4.20 1.92
N GLU A 191 42.58 3.32 2.91
CA GLU A 191 43.64 2.37 3.32
C GLU A 191 43.93 1.36 2.22
N ASN A 192 42.89 0.74 1.64
CA ASN A 192 43.02 -0.23 0.55
C ASN A 192 43.70 0.41 -0.69
N LEU A 193 43.37 1.68 -1.02
CA LEU A 193 44.00 2.39 -2.11
C LEU A 193 45.48 2.62 -1.87
N LYS A 194 45.92 2.96 -0.64
CA LYS A 194 47.31 3.08 -0.27
C LYS A 194 48.09 1.76 -0.38
N GLU A 195 47.44 0.64 0.00
CA GLU A 195 48.07 -0.69 -0.12
C GLU A 195 48.33 -1.12 -1.55
N ILE A 196 47.52 -0.67 -2.52
CA ILE A 196 47.71 -0.94 -3.96
C ILE A 196 48.55 0.14 -4.67
N GLY A 197 49.08 1.12 -3.93
CA GLY A 197 50.03 2.11 -4.45
C GLY A 197 49.39 3.28 -5.18
N LEU A 198 48.16 3.62 -4.88
CA LEU A 198 47.43 4.81 -5.38
C LEU A 198 47.29 5.87 -4.29
#